data_7d881318c2aa04f37c64745f0774fcb7
#
_entry.id   7d881318c2aa04f37c64745f0774fcb7
#
_cell.length_a   1.000
_cell.length_b   1.000
_cell.length_c   1.000
_cell.angle_alpha   90.00
_cell.angle_beta   90.00
_cell.angle_gamma   90.00
#
_symmetry.space_group_name_H-M   'P 1'
#
loop_
_entity.id
_entity.type
_entity.pdbx_description
1 polymer ?
#
loop_
_entity_poly.entity_id
_entity_poly.type
_entity_poly.pdbx_seq_one_letter_code
_entity_poly.pdbx_strand_id
1 'polypeptide(L)'
;MIDEFYMNGLRWRVRFTYPTDPVLVDRTGTLTIGVTDSATMTIYLSNELYGEKLNRVFIHELGHCALFSFNLISDLHRMVKRKYWIEAEEWVCNFLADYSGMIFGVAKDILGNRFMYVEPYGIERLVA
;
A
#
# COMPACT_ATOMS: atom_id res chain seq x y z
N MET A 1 9.26 16.80 -8.93
CA MET A 1 8.40 15.86 -8.20
C MET A 1 9.15 14.57 -7.91
N ILE A 2 9.03 14.05 -6.69
CA ILE A 2 9.63 12.76 -6.34
C ILE A 2 8.77 11.67 -6.95
N ASP A 3 9.36 10.81 -7.77
CA ASP A 3 8.67 9.73 -8.46
C ASP A 3 9.21 8.34 -8.09
N GLU A 4 10.03 8.27 -7.05
CA GLU A 4 10.54 7.01 -6.53
C GLU A 4 10.72 7.08 -5.02
N PHE A 5 10.71 5.90 -4.39
CA PHE A 5 10.95 5.77 -2.96
C PHE A 5 11.55 4.39 -2.67
N TYR A 6 12.11 4.25 -1.47
CA TYR A 6 12.68 2.98 -1.01
C TYR A 6 11.84 2.45 0.15
N MET A 7 11.65 1.14 0.15
CA MET A 7 10.94 0.46 1.21
C MET A 7 11.65 -0.88 1.45
N ASN A 8 12.22 -1.04 2.64
CA ASN A 8 13.06 -2.18 3.01
C ASN A 8 14.18 -2.44 1.99
N GLY A 9 14.83 -1.36 1.52
CA GLY A 9 15.92 -1.45 0.54
C GLY A 9 15.49 -1.69 -0.90
N LEU A 10 14.21 -1.88 -1.17
CA LEU A 10 13.68 -2.07 -2.52
C LEU A 10 13.27 -0.73 -3.11
N ARG A 11 13.68 -0.49 -4.35
CA ARG A 11 13.37 0.75 -5.06
C ARG A 11 12.05 0.62 -5.80
N TRP A 12 11.11 1.47 -5.44
CA TRP A 12 9.80 1.56 -6.09
C TRP A 12 9.69 2.83 -6.91
N ARG A 13 8.93 2.78 -7.99
CA ARG A 13 8.63 3.92 -8.84
C ARG A 13 7.14 4.21 -8.84
N VAL A 14 6.79 5.48 -9.06
CA VAL A 14 5.41 5.93 -9.22
C VAL A 14 5.26 6.53 -10.61
N ARG A 15 4.27 6.06 -11.36
CA ARG A 15 3.98 6.51 -12.71
C ARG A 15 2.51 6.89 -12.84
N PHE A 16 2.26 8.09 -13.32
CA PHE A 16 0.91 8.51 -13.70
C PHE A 16 0.71 8.21 -15.18
N THR A 17 -0.47 7.70 -15.54
CA THR A 17 -0.78 7.33 -16.90
C THR A 17 -2.24 7.65 -17.24
N TYR A 18 -2.59 7.56 -18.53
CA TYR A 18 -3.95 7.84 -18.97
C TYR A 18 -4.92 6.76 -18.46
N PRO A 19 -6.22 7.11 -18.26
CA PRO A 19 -7.15 6.24 -17.51
C PRO A 19 -7.43 4.88 -18.14
N THR A 20 -7.23 4.73 -19.43
CA THR A 20 -7.48 3.47 -20.15
C THR A 20 -6.21 2.69 -20.48
N ASP A 21 -5.08 3.09 -19.88
CA ASP A 21 -3.82 2.38 -20.09
C ASP A 21 -3.93 0.94 -19.59
N PRO A 22 -3.53 -0.06 -20.43
CA PRO A 22 -3.57 -1.46 -20.01
C PRO A 22 -2.78 -1.79 -18.74
N VAL A 23 -1.77 -0.98 -18.37
CA VAL A 23 -1.04 -1.19 -17.11
C VAL A 23 -1.93 -1.02 -15.88
N LEU A 24 -3.09 -0.39 -16.02
CA LEU A 24 -4.07 -0.22 -14.94
C LEU A 24 -5.01 -1.41 -14.79
N VAL A 25 -4.88 -2.43 -15.62
CA VAL A 25 -5.63 -3.69 -15.45
C VAL A 25 -4.97 -4.49 -14.33
N ASP A 26 -5.76 -4.86 -13.34
CA ASP A 26 -5.24 -5.60 -12.19
C ASP A 26 -5.11 -7.10 -12.46
N ARG A 27 -4.64 -7.86 -11.46
CA ARG A 27 -4.45 -9.31 -11.56
C ARG A 27 -5.74 -10.11 -11.71
N THR A 28 -6.91 -9.47 -11.54
CA THR A 28 -8.21 -10.10 -11.79
C THR A 28 -8.73 -9.80 -13.19
N GLY A 29 -8.01 -9.01 -13.99
CA GLY A 29 -8.41 -8.62 -15.32
C GLY A 29 -9.32 -7.40 -15.38
N THR A 30 -9.43 -6.65 -14.27
CA THR A 30 -10.32 -5.49 -14.15
C THR A 30 -9.51 -4.20 -14.34
N LEU A 31 -10.00 -3.29 -15.18
CA LEU A 31 -9.44 -1.95 -15.31
C LEU A 31 -9.72 -1.16 -14.02
N THR A 32 -8.65 -0.61 -13.44
CA THR A 32 -8.70 0.12 -12.17
C THR A 32 -8.13 1.53 -12.33
N ILE A 33 -8.06 2.27 -11.21
CA ILE A 33 -7.49 3.61 -11.18
C ILE A 33 -6.11 3.64 -10.55
N GLY A 34 -5.66 2.51 -10.03
CA GLY A 34 -4.32 2.34 -9.47
C GLY A 34 -3.96 0.88 -9.40
N VAL A 35 -2.70 0.55 -9.65
CA VAL A 35 -2.16 -0.81 -9.64
C VAL A 35 -0.74 -0.79 -9.11
N THR A 36 -0.43 -1.75 -8.25
CA THR A 36 0.94 -2.05 -7.83
C THR A 36 1.44 -3.26 -8.60
N ASP A 37 2.47 -3.08 -9.40
CA ASP A 37 3.12 -4.16 -10.15
C ASP A 37 4.43 -4.52 -9.44
N SER A 38 4.43 -5.64 -8.71
CA SER A 38 5.60 -6.09 -7.97
C SER A 38 6.71 -6.61 -8.88
N ALA A 39 6.38 -7.07 -10.08
CA ALA A 39 7.40 -7.56 -11.03
C ALA A 39 8.32 -6.44 -11.50
N THR A 40 7.78 -5.24 -11.69
CA THR A 40 8.55 -4.04 -12.09
C THR A 40 8.78 -3.09 -10.92
N MET A 41 8.24 -3.38 -9.75
CA MET A 41 8.25 -2.52 -8.56
C MET A 41 7.79 -1.09 -8.90
N THR A 42 6.63 -1.00 -9.53
CA THR A 42 6.07 0.27 -9.97
C THR A 42 4.61 0.38 -9.54
N ILE A 43 4.24 1.55 -9.02
CA ILE A 43 2.84 1.92 -8.80
C ILE A 43 2.40 2.74 -10.01
N TYR A 44 1.34 2.29 -10.67
CA TYR A 44 0.69 3.01 -11.76
C TYR A 44 -0.60 3.65 -11.25
N LEU A 45 -0.79 4.92 -11.53
CA LEU A 45 -1.95 5.70 -11.10
C LEU A 45 -2.57 6.40 -12.30
N SER A 46 -3.91 6.45 -12.34
CA SER A 46 -4.61 7.26 -13.34
C SER A 46 -4.28 8.73 -13.12
N ASN A 47 -3.94 9.44 -14.21
CA ASN A 47 -3.64 10.87 -14.14
C ASN A 47 -4.88 11.75 -13.92
N GLU A 48 -6.07 11.15 -13.86
CA GLU A 48 -7.30 11.85 -13.48
C GLU A 48 -7.50 11.92 -11.96
N LEU A 49 -6.69 11.18 -11.19
CA LEU A 49 -6.78 11.18 -9.73
C LEU A 49 -6.26 12.50 -9.15
N TYR A 50 -6.98 13.03 -8.16
CA TYR A 50 -6.58 14.21 -7.42
C TYR A 50 -7.24 14.22 -6.03
N GLY A 51 -6.74 15.09 -5.15
CA GLY A 51 -7.36 15.34 -3.84
C GLY A 51 -7.41 14.11 -2.95
N GLU A 52 -8.51 13.98 -2.20
CA GLU A 52 -8.70 12.89 -1.24
C GLU A 52 -8.63 11.52 -1.92
N LYS A 53 -9.26 11.39 -3.10
CA LYS A 53 -9.27 10.12 -3.83
C LYS A 53 -7.87 9.67 -4.23
N LEU A 54 -7.04 10.60 -4.71
CA LEU A 54 -5.64 10.31 -5.03
C LEU A 54 -4.90 9.80 -3.80
N ASN A 55 -5.06 10.47 -2.67
CA ASN A 55 -4.40 10.09 -1.42
C ASN A 55 -4.84 8.70 -0.97
N ARG A 56 -6.14 8.43 -0.98
CA ARG A 56 -6.70 7.13 -0.59
C ARG A 56 -6.18 6.00 -1.48
N VAL A 57 -6.20 6.20 -2.79
CA VAL A 57 -5.71 5.20 -3.75
C VAL A 57 -4.21 4.98 -3.57
N PHE A 58 -3.43 6.05 -3.42
CA PHE A 58 -1.98 5.92 -3.27
C PHE A 58 -1.60 5.18 -1.99
N ILE A 59 -2.26 5.46 -0.86
CA ILE A 59 -2.01 4.73 0.39
C ILE A 59 -2.37 3.25 0.24
N HIS A 60 -3.47 2.95 -0.45
CA HIS A 60 -3.85 1.56 -0.76
C HIS A 60 -2.72 0.85 -1.52
N GLU A 61 -2.19 1.46 -2.58
CA GLU A 61 -1.10 0.88 -3.36
C GLU A 61 0.19 0.78 -2.55
N LEU A 62 0.49 1.74 -1.69
CA LEU A 62 1.63 1.65 -0.76
C LEU A 62 1.48 0.47 0.21
N GLY A 63 0.26 0.10 0.56
CA GLY A 63 -0.02 -1.11 1.34
C GLY A 63 0.48 -2.37 0.64
N HIS A 64 0.20 -2.50 -0.67
CA HIS A 64 0.72 -3.60 -1.47
C HIS A 64 2.26 -3.59 -1.50
N CYS A 65 2.86 -2.41 -1.64
CA CYS A 65 4.32 -2.28 -1.62
C CYS A 65 4.91 -2.77 -0.30
N ALA A 66 4.29 -2.41 0.82
CA ALA A 66 4.76 -2.83 2.15
C ALA A 66 4.63 -4.34 2.33
N LEU A 67 3.51 -4.93 1.94
CA LEU A 67 3.30 -6.37 2.03
C LEU A 67 4.34 -7.13 1.22
N PHE A 68 4.68 -6.63 0.03
CA PHE A 68 5.71 -7.24 -0.81
C PHE A 68 7.11 -7.02 -0.24
N SER A 69 7.45 -5.76 0.08
CA SER A 69 8.81 -5.35 0.45
C SER A 69 9.28 -5.98 1.76
N PHE A 70 8.37 -6.21 2.70
CA PHE A 70 8.67 -6.81 4.00
C PHE A 70 8.31 -8.30 4.06
N ASN A 71 8.01 -8.91 2.92
CA ASN A 71 7.69 -10.34 2.82
C ASN A 71 6.52 -10.75 3.71
N LEU A 72 5.49 -9.91 3.77
CA LEU A 72 4.31 -10.15 4.61
C LEU A 72 3.22 -10.93 3.89
N ILE A 73 3.32 -11.06 2.56
CA ILE A 73 2.32 -11.78 1.75
C ILE A 73 2.24 -13.25 2.18
N SER A 74 3.39 -13.87 2.46
CA SER A 74 3.40 -15.27 2.92
C SER A 74 2.69 -15.43 4.26
N ASP A 75 2.79 -14.43 5.14
CA ASP A 75 2.06 -14.44 6.42
C ASP A 75 0.55 -14.43 6.20
N LEU A 76 0.08 -13.56 5.32
CA LEU A 76 -1.34 -13.50 4.95
C LEU A 76 -1.82 -14.83 4.36
N HIS A 77 -1.02 -15.42 3.47
CA HIS A 77 -1.37 -16.68 2.83
C HIS A 77 -1.50 -17.84 3.81
N ARG A 78 -0.73 -17.81 4.91
CA ARG A 78 -0.87 -18.82 5.96
C ARG A 78 -2.13 -18.65 6.81
N MET A 79 -2.66 -17.44 6.88
CA MET A 79 -3.79 -17.14 7.76
C MET A 79 -5.15 -17.39 7.14
N VAL A 80 -5.22 -17.47 5.82
CA VAL A 80 -6.48 -17.64 5.10
C VAL A 80 -6.36 -18.73 4.04
N LYS A 81 -7.50 -19.31 3.63
CA LYS A 81 -7.54 -20.28 2.56
C LYS A 81 -7.13 -19.62 1.24
N ARG A 82 -6.53 -20.41 0.34
CA ARG A 82 -6.02 -19.94 -0.95
C ARG A 82 -7.03 -19.11 -1.74
N LYS A 83 -8.30 -19.50 -1.73
CA LYS A 83 -9.35 -18.77 -2.46
C LYS A 83 -9.58 -17.35 -1.95
N TYR A 84 -9.08 -17.02 -0.75
CA TYR A 84 -9.21 -15.70 -0.13
C TYR A 84 -7.91 -14.89 -0.12
N TRP A 85 -6.84 -15.37 -0.75
CA TRP A 85 -5.54 -14.70 -0.70
C TRP A 85 -5.59 -13.26 -1.23
N ILE A 86 -6.20 -13.06 -2.40
CA ILE A 86 -6.33 -11.72 -3.00
C ILE A 86 -7.21 -10.85 -2.13
N GLU A 87 -8.35 -11.37 -1.69
CA GLU A 87 -9.31 -10.64 -0.86
C GLU A 87 -8.68 -10.18 0.47
N ALA A 88 -7.89 -11.04 1.12
CA ALA A 88 -7.21 -10.70 2.37
C ALA A 88 -6.19 -9.58 2.16
N GLU A 89 -5.41 -9.65 1.09
CA GLU A 89 -4.43 -8.61 0.75
C GLU A 89 -5.13 -7.28 0.48
N GLU A 90 -6.21 -7.29 -0.30
CA GLU A 90 -7.00 -6.09 -0.59
C GLU A 90 -7.63 -5.51 0.68
N TRP A 91 -8.08 -6.36 1.59
CA TRP A 91 -8.67 -5.92 2.86
C TRP A 91 -7.66 -5.10 3.68
N VAL A 92 -6.43 -5.60 3.80
CA VAL A 92 -5.36 -4.89 4.53
C VAL A 92 -5.07 -3.54 3.88
N CYS A 93 -4.95 -3.49 2.56
CA CYS A 93 -4.67 -2.24 1.85
C CYS A 93 -5.82 -1.24 1.98
N ASN A 94 -7.06 -1.72 1.92
CA ASN A 94 -8.24 -0.87 2.14
C ASN A 94 -8.29 -0.34 3.57
N PHE A 95 -7.96 -1.17 4.55
CA PHE A 95 -7.90 -0.73 5.95
C PHE A 95 -6.90 0.41 6.12
N LEU A 96 -5.72 0.28 5.55
CA LEU A 96 -4.71 1.34 5.60
C LEU A 96 -5.21 2.62 4.93
N ALA A 97 -5.80 2.51 3.75
CA ALA A 97 -6.29 3.66 2.99
C ALA A 97 -7.39 4.42 3.73
N ASP A 98 -8.28 3.69 4.40
CA ASP A 98 -9.46 4.28 5.04
C ASP A 98 -9.19 4.77 6.45
N TYR A 99 -8.30 4.13 7.21
CA TYR A 99 -8.20 4.36 8.65
C TYR A 99 -6.85 4.85 9.14
N SER A 100 -5.76 4.69 8.37
CA SER A 100 -4.42 5.03 8.86
C SER A 100 -4.27 6.52 9.21
N GLY A 101 -4.85 7.40 8.38
CA GLY A 101 -4.77 8.85 8.62
C GLY A 101 -5.43 9.25 9.94
N MET A 102 -6.62 8.71 10.20
CA MET A 102 -7.34 8.95 11.46
C MET A 102 -6.56 8.41 12.66
N ILE A 103 -6.03 7.19 12.53
CA ILE A 103 -5.27 6.55 13.61
C ILE A 103 -4.05 7.39 13.97
N PHE A 104 -3.26 7.81 12.98
CA PHE A 104 -2.08 8.64 13.22
C PHE A 104 -2.46 10.02 13.74
N GLY A 105 -3.57 10.59 13.27
CA GLY A 105 -4.07 11.86 13.77
C GLY A 105 -4.38 11.81 15.27
N VAL A 106 -5.08 10.77 15.70
CA VAL A 106 -5.38 10.56 17.12
C VAL A 106 -4.09 10.38 17.94
N ALA A 107 -3.17 9.55 17.44
CA ALA A 107 -1.90 9.33 18.13
C ALA A 107 -1.11 10.63 18.29
N LYS A 108 -1.05 11.44 17.25
CA LYS A 108 -0.37 12.73 17.29
C LYS A 108 -1.04 13.68 18.27
N ASP A 109 -2.36 13.74 18.29
CA ASP A 109 -3.10 14.62 19.19
C ASP A 109 -2.89 14.25 20.66
N ILE A 110 -2.86 12.96 20.98
CA ILE A 110 -2.69 12.49 22.34
C ILE A 110 -1.23 12.58 22.81
N LEU A 111 -0.28 12.17 21.98
CA LEU A 111 1.13 12.11 22.37
C LEU A 111 1.87 13.44 22.17
N GLY A 112 1.35 14.32 21.31
CA GLY A 112 1.98 15.63 21.06
C GLY A 112 3.43 15.48 20.62
N ASN A 113 4.34 16.13 21.36
CA ASN A 113 5.76 16.10 21.03
C ASN A 113 6.41 14.73 21.16
N ARG A 114 5.73 13.77 21.76
CA ARG A 114 6.24 12.37 21.87
C ARG A 114 5.85 11.52 20.67
N PHE A 115 4.96 12.02 19.81
CA PHE A 115 4.59 11.30 18.59
C PHE A 115 5.77 11.20 17.64
N MET A 116 5.99 10.03 17.04
CA MET A 116 6.97 9.82 15.98
C MET A 116 6.48 8.76 15.01
N TYR A 117 6.91 8.88 13.77
CA TYR A 117 6.73 7.82 12.79
C TYR A 117 7.80 6.76 13.05
N VAL A 118 7.37 5.51 13.23
CA VAL A 118 8.29 4.42 13.52
C VAL A 118 8.61 3.64 12.26
N GLU A 119 9.88 3.21 12.15
CA GLU A 119 10.29 2.33 11.07
C GLU A 119 10.01 0.88 11.43
N PRO A 120 9.50 0.06 10.50
CA PRO A 120 9.31 -1.35 10.77
C PRO A 120 10.64 -2.09 10.80
N TYR A 121 10.91 -2.80 11.89
CA TYR A 121 12.10 -3.64 12.02
C TYR A 121 11.78 -5.01 12.60
N GLY A 122 10.52 -5.39 12.59
CA GLY A 122 10.10 -6.74 12.91
C GLY A 122 10.03 -7.09 14.39
N ILE A 123 10.14 -6.10 15.30
CA ILE A 123 10.09 -6.39 16.73
C ILE A 123 8.74 -6.99 17.15
N GLU A 124 7.66 -6.62 16.48
CA GLU A 124 6.31 -7.15 16.72
C GLU A 124 6.23 -8.65 16.54
N ARG A 125 7.19 -9.22 15.76
CA ARG A 125 7.27 -10.67 15.54
C ARG A 125 8.02 -11.40 16.63
N LEU A 126 8.74 -10.64 17.48
CA LEU A 126 9.50 -11.19 18.60
C LEU A 126 8.73 -11.12 19.91
N VAL A 127 7.68 -10.30 19.97
CA VAL A 127 6.81 -10.13 21.14
C VAL A 127 5.39 -10.47 20.78
N ALA A 128 4.67 -11.00 21.70
CA ALA A 128 3.29 -11.40 21.45
C ALA A 128 2.34 -10.20 21.37
#